data_6180e11eaa86fe277ef1c5191b41efcc
#
_entry.id   6180e11eaa86fe277ef1c5191b41efcc
#
_cell.length_a   1.000
_cell.length_b   1.000
_cell.length_c   1.000
_cell.angle_alpha   90.00
_cell.angle_beta   90.00
_cell.angle_gamma   90.00
#
_symmetry.space_group_name_H-M   'P 1'
#
loop_
_entity.id
_entity.type
_entity.pdbx_description
1 polymer ?
#
loop_
_entity_poly.entity_id
_entity_poly.type
_entity_poly.pdbx_seq_one_letter_code
_entity_poly.pdbx_strand_id
1 'polypeptide(L)'
;MTQTETCTAGAIVHEAFEAASDHLRGEIVTIIDPRDGTQAPAILRDGIHVISPSEFDKFRIRPTRREGSATHTRLDSFIDHVNRFKGENSAVFAVDNMAGPKLTAIYDYHAVGYSSDAENLKHRAVYSFPLSDEWKAWSGANGKAMVMSDFASFLEDHIVDVTTDKPKSDAAKDFLAKTGGNLASPSKLIEIARGLQVNEASTLREARNLSSGEAEVVFQSEHLDANGNKLVLPNAFMICIPVFARATVFDQILARFRYRKNGGSISFWFDLWRPDLVFEHAFTEACEQVKKETSLPLFVGNPES
;
A
#
# COMPACT_ATOMS: atom_id res chain seq x y z
N MET A 1 2.57 75.93 -58.26
CA MET A 1 3.80 75.07 -58.03
C MET A 1 3.51 74.12 -56.88
N THR A 2 3.11 72.99 -57.24
CA THR A 2 2.86 71.86 -56.27
C THR A 2 4.18 71.15 -56.04
N GLN A 3 4.70 71.21 -54.84
CA GLN A 3 5.83 70.40 -54.43
C GLN A 3 5.36 68.96 -54.23
N THR A 4 5.81 68.09 -55.10
CA THR A 4 5.68 66.67 -54.96
C THR A 4 6.73 66.22 -53.96
N GLU A 5 6.36 65.90 -52.70
CA GLU A 5 7.24 65.23 -51.75
C GLU A 5 7.58 63.85 -52.34
N THR A 6 8.84 63.70 -52.72
CA THR A 6 9.39 62.39 -53.08
C THR A 6 9.60 61.62 -51.81
N CYS A 7 8.66 60.77 -51.44
CA CYS A 7 8.80 59.83 -50.40
C CYS A 7 9.89 58.82 -50.81
N THR A 8 11.07 58.88 -50.20
CA THR A 8 12.16 57.92 -50.47
C THR A 8 11.83 56.59 -49.95
N ALA A 9 12.19 55.50 -50.64
CA ALA A 9 11.95 54.11 -50.22
C ALA A 9 12.44 53.83 -48.78
N GLY A 10 13.47 54.58 -48.36
CA GLY A 10 13.98 54.46 -46.96
C GLY A 10 12.98 55.02 -45.92
N ALA A 11 12.27 56.13 -46.25
CA ALA A 11 11.26 56.67 -45.33
C ALA A 11 10.04 55.75 -45.18
N ILE A 12 9.62 55.12 -46.25
CA ILE A 12 8.51 54.13 -46.23
C ILE A 12 8.92 52.89 -45.41
N VAL A 13 10.13 52.37 -45.58
CA VAL A 13 10.64 51.23 -44.81
C VAL A 13 10.75 51.56 -43.34
N HIS A 14 11.22 52.78 -43.01
CA HIS A 14 11.32 53.22 -41.61
C HIS A 14 9.94 53.36 -40.96
N GLU A 15 9.01 53.96 -41.62
CA GLU A 15 7.65 54.16 -41.14
C GLU A 15 6.91 52.79 -40.97
N ALA A 16 7.11 51.88 -41.92
CA ALA A 16 6.57 50.53 -41.82
C ALA A 16 7.23 49.72 -40.67
N PHE A 17 8.53 49.93 -40.44
CA PHE A 17 9.23 49.29 -39.31
C PHE A 17 8.79 49.88 -37.97
N GLU A 18 8.60 51.17 -37.86
CA GLU A 18 8.07 51.79 -36.63
C GLU A 18 6.64 51.36 -36.36
N ALA A 19 5.76 51.37 -37.36
CA ALA A 19 4.39 50.91 -37.24
C ALA A 19 4.33 49.40 -36.84
N ALA A 20 5.15 48.57 -37.45
CA ALA A 20 5.27 47.17 -37.08
C ALA A 20 5.88 46.98 -35.67
N SER A 21 6.81 47.86 -35.29
CA SER A 21 7.45 47.85 -33.98
C SER A 21 6.48 48.27 -32.88
N ASP A 22 5.65 49.26 -33.12
CA ASP A 22 4.60 49.69 -32.19
C ASP A 22 3.49 48.62 -32.05
N HIS A 23 3.12 47.98 -33.16
CA HIS A 23 2.22 46.84 -33.15
C HIS A 23 2.79 45.64 -32.37
N LEU A 24 4.13 45.48 -32.34
CA LEU A 24 4.80 44.42 -31.62
C LEU A 24 5.00 44.76 -30.14
N ARG A 25 5.03 46.02 -29.75
CA ARG A 25 5.36 46.47 -28.39
C ARG A 25 4.25 46.23 -27.36
N GLY A 26 3.01 46.08 -27.75
CA GLY A 26 1.91 45.90 -26.79
C GLY A 26 1.94 46.91 -25.62
N GLU A 27 0.82 47.32 -25.15
CA GLU A 27 0.68 48.22 -24.00
C GLU A 27 0.85 47.44 -22.68
N ILE A 28 1.73 47.89 -21.78
CA ILE A 28 1.82 47.32 -20.44
C ILE A 28 0.71 47.92 -19.59
N VAL A 29 -0.23 47.11 -19.19
CA VAL A 29 -1.34 47.47 -18.30
C VAL A 29 -1.23 46.74 -16.98
N THR A 30 -1.76 47.36 -15.92
CA THR A 30 -1.93 46.67 -14.62
C THR A 30 -3.36 46.16 -14.54
N ILE A 31 -3.49 44.83 -14.43
CA ILE A 31 -4.78 44.19 -14.19
C ILE A 31 -4.92 43.95 -12.70
N ILE A 32 -6.12 44.23 -12.17
CA ILE A 32 -6.44 44.09 -10.76
C ILE A 32 -7.42 42.94 -10.59
N ASP A 33 -7.08 41.97 -9.70
CA ASP A 33 -8.01 40.93 -9.31
C ASP A 33 -9.13 41.53 -8.45
N PRO A 34 -10.41 41.48 -8.91
CA PRO A 34 -11.51 42.10 -8.17
C PRO A 34 -11.82 41.44 -6.82
N ARG A 35 -11.29 40.26 -6.58
CA ARG A 35 -11.56 39.52 -5.33
C ARG A 35 -10.74 40.04 -4.14
N ASP A 36 -9.52 40.49 -4.38
CA ASP A 36 -8.60 40.88 -3.28
C ASP A 36 -7.69 42.08 -3.61
N GLY A 37 -7.85 42.67 -4.81
CA GLY A 37 -7.05 43.81 -5.23
C GLY A 37 -5.62 43.48 -5.65
N THR A 38 -5.26 42.20 -5.82
CA THR A 38 -3.92 41.81 -6.30
C THR A 38 -3.68 42.40 -7.70
N GLN A 39 -2.52 43.02 -7.87
CA GLN A 39 -2.12 43.65 -9.16
C GLN A 39 -1.15 42.72 -9.89
N ALA A 40 -1.37 42.53 -11.17
CA ALA A 40 -0.48 41.78 -12.07
C ALA A 40 -0.20 42.61 -13.34
N PRO A 41 1.06 42.73 -13.78
CA PRO A 41 1.36 43.38 -15.06
C PRO A 41 0.95 42.43 -16.20
N ALA A 42 0.33 43.01 -17.23
CA ALA A 42 -0.02 42.31 -18.45
C ALA A 42 0.35 43.13 -19.68
N ILE A 43 0.65 42.48 -20.79
CA ILE A 43 0.89 43.12 -22.07
C ILE A 43 -0.36 42.95 -22.94
N LEU A 44 -1.06 44.03 -23.20
CA LEU A 44 -2.18 44.03 -24.14
C LEU A 44 -1.63 44.12 -25.58
N ARG A 45 -1.88 43.11 -26.35
CA ARG A 45 -1.76 43.10 -27.81
C ARG A 45 -3.14 42.92 -28.39
N ASP A 46 -3.35 43.36 -29.62
CA ASP A 46 -4.61 43.28 -30.37
C ASP A 46 -5.52 42.12 -29.92
N GLY A 47 -6.39 42.39 -28.94
CA GLY A 47 -7.37 41.44 -28.44
C GLY A 47 -7.54 41.46 -26.91
N ILE A 48 -8.56 40.77 -26.43
CA ILE A 48 -8.84 40.61 -25.02
C ILE A 48 -8.03 39.43 -24.49
N HIS A 49 -7.03 39.69 -23.66
CA HIS A 49 -6.35 38.63 -22.90
C HIS A 49 -7.10 38.37 -21.58
N VAL A 50 -7.69 37.20 -21.46
CA VAL A 50 -8.28 36.74 -20.19
C VAL A 50 -7.18 36.14 -19.37
N ILE A 51 -6.79 36.83 -18.29
CA ILE A 51 -5.86 36.27 -17.29
C ILE A 51 -6.64 35.33 -16.39
N SER A 52 -6.20 34.07 -16.32
CA SER A 52 -6.83 33.11 -15.43
C SER A 52 -6.52 33.45 -13.94
N PRO A 53 -7.42 33.11 -13.01
CA PRO A 53 -7.17 33.33 -11.59
C PRO A 53 -5.85 32.72 -11.10
N SER A 54 -5.41 31.62 -11.68
CA SER A 54 -4.14 30.96 -11.34
C SER A 54 -2.91 31.76 -11.78
N GLU A 55 -3.00 32.64 -12.73
CA GLU A 55 -1.91 33.52 -13.14
C GLU A 55 -1.67 34.62 -12.13
N PHE A 56 -2.72 35.14 -11.48
CA PHE A 56 -2.58 36.10 -10.39
C PHE A 56 -1.85 35.51 -9.18
N ASP A 57 -1.99 34.20 -8.92
CA ASP A 57 -1.34 33.55 -7.78
C ASP A 57 0.20 33.68 -7.85
N LYS A 58 0.78 33.81 -9.07
CA LYS A 58 2.23 34.03 -9.27
C LYS A 58 2.70 35.39 -8.74
N PHE A 59 1.82 36.38 -8.65
CA PHE A 59 2.14 37.74 -8.18
C PHE A 59 1.74 37.96 -6.72
N ARG A 60 1.13 36.97 -6.05
CA ARG A 60 0.75 37.07 -4.65
C ARG A 60 1.95 36.81 -3.73
N ILE A 61 2.05 37.55 -2.68
CA ILE A 61 3.05 37.30 -1.60
C ILE A 61 2.78 35.96 -0.93
N ARG A 62 1.50 35.55 -0.87
CA ARG A 62 1.08 34.25 -0.31
C ARG A 62 -0.01 33.66 -1.21
N PRO A 63 -0.02 32.33 -1.41
CA PRO A 63 -1.08 31.69 -2.19
C PRO A 63 -2.44 31.90 -1.51
N THR A 64 -3.50 32.01 -2.30
CA THR A 64 -4.89 32.18 -1.81
C THR A 64 -5.37 30.95 -1.08
N ARG A 65 -4.96 29.76 -1.53
CA ARG A 65 -5.28 28.47 -0.96
C ARG A 65 -4.01 27.66 -0.79
N ARG A 66 -3.97 26.82 0.23
CA ARG A 66 -2.88 25.84 0.38
C ARG A 66 -3.04 24.74 -0.64
N GLU A 67 -1.95 24.36 -1.27
CA GLU A 67 -1.90 23.25 -2.22
C GLU A 67 -0.68 22.39 -1.90
N GLY A 68 -0.68 21.18 -2.44
CA GLY A 68 0.40 20.23 -2.31
C GLY A 68 0.02 18.99 -1.49
N SER A 69 0.86 17.98 -1.61
CA SER A 69 0.69 16.69 -0.93
C SER A 69 1.92 16.38 -0.11
N ALA A 70 1.77 16.31 1.21
CA ALA A 70 2.80 15.85 2.11
C ALA A 70 2.81 14.31 2.17
N THR A 71 3.97 13.67 2.02
CA THR A 71 4.10 12.21 2.12
C THR A 71 4.77 11.85 3.45
N HIS A 72 4.17 10.93 4.18
CA HIS A 72 4.63 10.47 5.48
C HIS A 72 5.10 9.02 5.41
N THR A 73 6.15 8.72 6.19
CA THR A 73 6.72 7.36 6.31
C THR A 73 6.33 6.69 7.64
N ARG A 74 5.60 7.42 8.51
CA ARG A 74 5.15 6.95 9.83
C ARG A 74 3.71 7.37 10.05
N LEU A 75 2.92 6.48 10.64
CA LEU A 75 1.51 6.71 10.90
C LEU A 75 1.28 7.84 11.94
N ASP A 76 2.09 7.87 12.99
CA ASP A 76 2.05 8.92 14.00
C ASP A 76 2.29 10.32 13.39
N SER A 77 3.32 10.43 12.53
CA SER A 77 3.61 11.67 11.83
C SER A 77 2.50 12.10 10.85
N PHE A 78 1.84 11.14 10.22
CA PHE A 78 0.65 11.41 9.41
C PHE A 78 -0.49 11.97 10.27
N ILE A 79 -0.78 11.33 11.40
CA ILE A 79 -1.82 11.76 12.34
C ILE A 79 -1.54 13.16 12.89
N ASP A 80 -0.29 13.43 13.30
CA ASP A 80 0.12 14.74 13.79
C ASP A 80 -0.05 15.83 12.73
N HIS A 81 0.33 15.52 11.48
CA HIS A 81 0.18 16.44 10.37
C HIS A 81 -1.30 16.69 10.04
N VAL A 82 -2.13 15.65 10.09
CA VAL A 82 -3.59 15.78 9.92
C VAL A 82 -4.15 16.68 11.02
N ASN A 83 -3.82 16.42 12.27
CA ASN A 83 -4.30 17.23 13.41
C ASN A 83 -3.86 18.69 13.34
N ARG A 84 -2.69 18.97 12.74
CA ARG A 84 -2.20 20.33 12.54
C ARG A 84 -3.00 21.14 11.51
N PHE A 85 -3.51 20.50 10.48
CA PHE A 85 -4.08 21.20 9.33
C PHE A 85 -5.56 20.91 9.09
N LYS A 86 -6.15 19.94 9.81
CA LYS A 86 -7.57 19.61 9.67
C LYS A 86 -8.49 20.79 9.94
N GLY A 87 -9.50 20.93 9.14
CA GLY A 87 -10.62 21.83 9.31
C GLY A 87 -11.93 21.06 9.44
N GLU A 88 -13.04 21.78 9.46
CA GLU A 88 -14.39 21.22 9.61
C GLU A 88 -14.73 20.22 8.48
N ASN A 89 -14.28 20.51 7.27
CA ASN A 89 -14.57 19.71 6.08
C ASN A 89 -13.46 18.74 5.71
N SER A 90 -12.48 18.49 6.59
CA SER A 90 -11.41 17.53 6.30
C SER A 90 -11.91 16.11 6.36
N ALA A 91 -11.38 15.25 5.48
CA ALA A 91 -11.71 13.83 5.44
C ALA A 91 -10.46 12.97 5.18
N VAL A 92 -10.51 11.71 5.60
CA VAL A 92 -9.49 10.71 5.32
C VAL A 92 -10.07 9.62 4.43
N PHE A 93 -9.31 9.21 3.41
CA PHE A 93 -9.62 8.10 2.52
C PHE A 93 -8.62 6.98 2.73
N ALA A 94 -9.12 5.74 2.81
CA ALA A 94 -8.34 4.55 3.05
C ALA A 94 -8.48 3.57 1.89
N VAL A 95 -7.37 3.15 1.31
CA VAL A 95 -7.32 2.14 0.24
C VAL A 95 -6.74 0.86 0.81
N ASP A 96 -7.56 -0.18 0.91
CA ASP A 96 -7.27 -1.47 1.51
C ASP A 96 -6.61 -2.49 0.55
N ASN A 97 -5.99 -2.02 -0.50
CA ASN A 97 -5.29 -2.89 -1.44
C ASN A 97 -4.02 -3.47 -0.80
N MET A 98 -3.97 -4.79 -0.64
CA MET A 98 -2.83 -5.51 -0.06
C MET A 98 -1.48 -5.21 -0.77
N ALA A 99 -1.49 -4.91 -2.07
CA ALA A 99 -0.30 -4.56 -2.83
C ALA A 99 0.20 -3.14 -2.58
N GLY A 100 -0.64 -2.26 -2.07
CA GLY A 100 -0.29 -0.85 -1.84
C GLY A 100 -1.32 -0.14 -0.97
N PRO A 101 -1.44 -0.52 0.31
CA PRO A 101 -2.38 0.12 1.22
C PRO A 101 -1.93 1.55 1.54
N LYS A 102 -2.88 2.47 1.56
CA LYS A 102 -2.56 3.88 1.81
C LYS A 102 -3.70 4.64 2.47
N LEU A 103 -3.35 5.69 3.19
CA LEU A 103 -4.27 6.72 3.65
C LEU A 103 -4.00 8.02 2.90
N THR A 104 -5.07 8.73 2.59
CA THR A 104 -4.99 10.08 2.01
C THR A 104 -5.92 10.99 2.80
N ALA A 105 -5.37 11.98 3.48
CA ALA A 105 -6.13 13.04 4.10
C ALA A 105 -6.27 14.20 3.11
N ILE A 106 -7.47 14.76 3.00
CA ILE A 106 -7.77 15.97 2.24
C ILE A 106 -8.25 17.00 3.25
N TYR A 107 -7.54 18.13 3.34
CA TYR A 107 -7.82 19.17 4.33
C TYR A 107 -8.95 20.10 3.89
N ASP A 108 -9.05 20.33 2.61
CA ASP A 108 -10.03 21.16 1.92
C ASP A 108 -11.03 20.29 1.14
N TYR A 109 -11.63 19.29 1.82
CA TYR A 109 -12.67 18.45 1.25
C TYR A 109 -14.01 19.21 1.23
N HIS A 110 -14.95 18.74 0.41
CA HIS A 110 -16.24 19.38 0.26
C HIS A 110 -17.04 19.46 1.56
N ALA A 111 -17.80 20.55 1.71
CA ALA A 111 -18.71 20.70 2.84
C ALA A 111 -19.81 19.62 2.82
N VAL A 112 -20.30 19.28 4.01
CA VAL A 112 -21.39 18.31 4.16
C VAL A 112 -22.69 18.92 3.62
N GLY A 113 -23.42 18.16 2.82
CA GLY A 113 -24.70 18.56 2.24
C GLY A 113 -24.56 19.12 0.82
N TYR A 114 -25.68 19.59 0.29
CA TYR A 114 -25.73 20.17 -1.06
C TYR A 114 -25.31 21.65 -1.00
N SER A 115 -24.02 21.89 -1.19
CA SER A 115 -23.46 23.24 -1.29
C SER A 115 -23.07 23.52 -2.75
N SER A 116 -23.30 24.75 -3.20
CA SER A 116 -22.79 25.22 -4.49
C SER A 116 -21.29 25.48 -4.48
N ASP A 117 -20.67 25.49 -3.28
CA ASP A 117 -19.27 25.84 -3.10
C ASP A 117 -18.41 24.58 -3.11
N ALA A 118 -17.83 24.26 -4.28
CA ALA A 118 -16.85 23.21 -4.41
C ALA A 118 -15.50 23.64 -3.82
N GLU A 119 -14.87 22.76 -3.04
CA GLU A 119 -13.54 22.99 -2.51
C GLU A 119 -12.45 22.54 -3.49
N ASN A 120 -11.20 22.94 -3.22
CA ASN A 120 -10.09 22.77 -4.16
C ASN A 120 -9.51 21.34 -4.17
N LEU A 121 -9.65 20.58 -3.10
CA LEU A 121 -9.17 19.20 -2.90
C LEU A 121 -7.66 18.99 -3.12
N LYS A 122 -6.86 20.05 -3.09
CA LYS A 122 -5.44 19.99 -3.46
C LYS A 122 -4.48 20.01 -2.28
N HIS A 123 -4.95 20.30 -1.08
CA HIS A 123 -4.12 20.24 0.12
C HIS A 123 -4.28 18.87 0.78
N ARG A 124 -3.25 18.03 0.66
CA ARG A 124 -3.34 16.60 1.00
C ARG A 124 -2.18 16.14 1.88
N ALA A 125 -2.40 15.07 2.60
CA ALA A 125 -1.33 14.24 3.17
C ALA A 125 -1.55 12.79 2.78
N VAL A 126 -0.46 12.09 2.53
CA VAL A 126 -0.48 10.67 2.13
C VAL A 126 0.43 9.87 3.05
N TYR A 127 -0.06 8.74 3.49
CA TYR A 127 0.71 7.71 4.17
C TYR A 127 0.51 6.38 3.46
N SER A 128 1.61 5.82 2.93
CA SER A 128 1.60 4.47 2.38
C SER A 128 2.10 3.52 3.47
N PHE A 129 1.32 2.49 3.76
CA PHE A 129 1.70 1.49 4.76
C PHE A 129 2.88 0.66 4.26
N PRO A 130 4.07 0.79 4.84
CA PRO A 130 5.17 -0.10 4.49
C PRO A 130 4.92 -1.47 5.11
N LEU A 131 4.92 -2.52 4.30
CA LEU A 131 4.85 -3.89 4.82
C LEU A 131 6.13 -4.21 5.61
N SER A 132 6.01 -4.95 6.70
CA SER A 132 7.15 -5.43 7.48
C SER A 132 8.02 -6.38 6.67
N ASP A 133 9.27 -6.55 7.07
CA ASP A 133 10.17 -7.48 6.40
C ASP A 133 9.76 -8.93 6.71
N GLU A 134 9.26 -9.20 7.91
CA GLU A 134 8.68 -10.47 8.32
C GLU A 134 7.48 -10.84 7.43
N TRP A 135 6.52 -9.91 7.26
CA TRP A 135 5.37 -10.14 6.39
C TRP A 135 5.78 -10.43 4.94
N LYS A 136 6.74 -9.68 4.40
CA LYS A 136 7.25 -9.89 3.04
C LYS A 136 7.92 -11.26 2.90
N ALA A 137 8.74 -11.66 3.88
CA ALA A 137 9.44 -12.93 3.86
C ALA A 137 8.44 -14.10 3.88
N TRP A 138 7.53 -14.12 4.85
CA TRP A 138 6.56 -15.20 5.01
C TRP A 138 5.54 -15.24 3.87
N SER A 139 4.99 -14.12 3.45
CA SER A 139 4.06 -14.06 2.31
C SER A 139 4.75 -14.39 0.99
N GLY A 140 6.00 -13.96 0.84
CA GLY A 140 6.82 -14.26 -0.34
C GLY A 140 7.17 -15.73 -0.49
N ALA A 141 7.32 -16.45 0.61
CA ALA A 141 7.61 -17.90 0.64
C ALA A 141 6.34 -18.77 0.66
N ASN A 142 5.17 -18.19 0.87
CA ASN A 142 3.89 -18.89 0.98
C ASN A 142 3.60 -19.76 -0.25
N GLY A 143 3.33 -21.05 -0.04
CA GLY A 143 3.04 -22.02 -1.09
C GLY A 143 4.23 -22.44 -1.97
N LYS A 144 5.43 -21.91 -1.72
CA LYS A 144 6.62 -22.24 -2.52
C LYS A 144 7.35 -23.46 -1.94
N ALA A 145 7.51 -24.48 -2.76
CA ALA A 145 8.27 -25.66 -2.38
C ALA A 145 9.78 -25.33 -2.36
N MET A 146 10.45 -25.69 -1.28
CA MET A 146 11.88 -25.53 -1.04
C MET A 146 12.51 -26.90 -0.82
N VAL A 147 13.75 -27.08 -1.23
CA VAL A 147 14.53 -28.26 -0.84
C VAL A 147 14.86 -28.16 0.66
N MET A 148 15.21 -29.26 1.27
CA MET A 148 15.40 -29.37 2.73
C MET A 148 16.40 -28.34 3.30
N SER A 149 17.52 -28.11 2.61
CA SER A 149 18.53 -27.12 3.01
C SER A 149 17.99 -25.71 3.01
N ASP A 150 17.26 -25.34 1.96
CA ASP A 150 16.73 -23.96 1.80
C ASP A 150 15.60 -23.68 2.79
N PHE A 151 14.76 -24.70 3.05
CA PHE A 151 13.70 -24.59 4.05
C PHE A 151 14.28 -24.49 5.47
N ALA A 152 15.36 -25.23 5.78
CA ALA A 152 16.05 -25.14 7.06
C ALA A 152 16.66 -23.74 7.25
N SER A 153 17.34 -23.21 6.24
CA SER A 153 17.91 -21.86 6.29
C SER A 153 16.83 -20.80 6.45
N PHE A 154 15.72 -20.90 5.70
CA PHE A 154 14.58 -20.00 5.85
C PHE A 154 14.02 -19.99 7.28
N LEU A 155 13.84 -21.19 7.88
CA LEU A 155 13.34 -21.30 9.25
C LEU A 155 14.34 -20.75 10.27
N GLU A 156 15.64 -20.96 10.08
CA GLU A 156 16.68 -20.44 10.97
C GLU A 156 16.71 -18.92 10.97
N ASP A 157 16.60 -18.30 9.80
CA ASP A 157 16.56 -16.85 9.65
C ASP A 157 15.30 -16.21 10.27
N HIS A 158 14.18 -16.97 10.31
CA HIS A 158 12.88 -16.48 10.76
C HIS A 158 12.34 -17.22 11.99
N ILE A 159 13.17 -17.90 12.76
CA ILE A 159 12.72 -18.73 13.90
C ILE A 159 12.10 -17.91 15.03
N VAL A 160 12.49 -16.65 15.14
CA VAL A 160 11.95 -15.72 16.14
C VAL A 160 10.47 -15.40 15.91
N ASP A 161 10.00 -15.55 14.67
CA ASP A 161 8.63 -15.33 14.27
C ASP A 161 7.72 -16.50 14.66
N VAL A 162 8.29 -17.70 14.86
CA VAL A 162 7.53 -18.90 15.20
C VAL A 162 7.21 -18.92 16.67
N THR A 163 5.92 -19.00 17.01
CA THR A 163 5.44 -19.03 18.40
C THR A 163 4.88 -20.39 18.79
N THR A 164 4.94 -20.69 20.09
CA THR A 164 4.26 -21.85 20.69
C THR A 164 2.85 -21.54 21.14
N ASP A 165 2.40 -20.31 21.01
CA ASP A 165 1.07 -19.89 21.43
C ASP A 165 -0.02 -20.58 20.62
N LYS A 166 -1.12 -20.90 21.30
CA LYS A 166 -2.31 -21.42 20.62
C LYS A 166 -3.01 -20.31 19.83
N PRO A 167 -3.69 -20.65 18.74
CA PRO A 167 -4.47 -19.67 17.99
C PRO A 167 -5.44 -18.91 18.88
N LYS A 168 -5.47 -17.59 18.79
CA LYS A 168 -6.44 -16.75 19.50
C LYS A 168 -7.81 -16.79 18.80
N SER A 169 -7.81 -16.75 17.47
CA SER A 169 -9.02 -16.78 16.65
C SER A 169 -9.73 -18.13 16.76
N ASP A 170 -11.06 -18.12 17.00
CA ASP A 170 -11.86 -19.33 17.07
C ASP A 170 -11.92 -20.06 15.72
N ALA A 171 -11.93 -19.32 14.62
CA ALA A 171 -11.85 -19.89 13.27
C ALA A 171 -10.52 -20.65 13.04
N ALA A 172 -9.39 -20.16 13.54
CA ALA A 172 -8.11 -20.86 13.46
C ALA A 172 -8.07 -22.09 14.38
N LYS A 173 -8.69 -22.03 15.58
CA LYS A 173 -8.85 -23.19 16.47
C LYS A 173 -9.70 -24.28 15.81
N ASP A 174 -10.81 -23.91 15.23
CA ASP A 174 -11.72 -24.80 14.51
C ASP A 174 -11.04 -25.47 13.31
N PHE A 175 -10.31 -24.69 12.53
CA PHE A 175 -9.53 -25.19 11.40
C PHE A 175 -8.49 -26.22 11.88
N LEU A 176 -7.73 -25.87 12.92
CA LEU A 176 -6.73 -26.76 13.51
C LEU A 176 -7.35 -28.06 14.01
N ALA A 177 -8.49 -27.99 14.72
CA ALA A 177 -9.21 -29.18 15.21
C ALA A 177 -9.67 -30.08 14.06
N LYS A 178 -10.24 -29.51 12.99
CA LYS A 178 -10.71 -30.25 11.81
C LYS A 178 -9.59 -30.86 10.98
N THR A 179 -8.37 -30.32 11.05
CA THR A 179 -7.22 -30.83 10.30
C THR A 179 -6.33 -31.78 11.09
N GLY A 180 -6.77 -32.22 12.28
CA GLY A 180 -6.02 -33.17 13.13
C GLY A 180 -4.81 -32.54 13.82
N GLY A 181 -4.90 -31.28 14.13
CA GLY A 181 -3.97 -30.29 14.55
C GLY A 181 -2.88 -30.60 15.57
N ASN A 182 -1.70 -30.94 15.09
CA ASN A 182 -0.47 -30.92 15.87
C ASN A 182 0.35 -29.68 15.51
N LEU A 183 0.44 -28.73 16.44
CA LEU A 183 1.30 -27.56 16.31
C LEU A 183 2.75 -27.92 16.59
N ALA A 184 3.62 -27.54 15.66
CA ALA A 184 5.06 -27.66 15.87
C ALA A 184 5.56 -26.53 16.78
N SER A 185 6.45 -26.88 17.70
CA SER A 185 7.31 -25.91 18.36
C SER A 185 8.44 -25.44 17.41
N PRO A 186 9.05 -24.26 17.65
CA PRO A 186 10.19 -23.79 16.86
C PRO A 186 11.32 -24.82 16.79
N SER A 187 11.68 -25.43 17.92
CA SER A 187 12.72 -26.47 17.98
C SER A 187 12.36 -27.71 17.15
N LYS A 188 11.09 -28.11 17.15
CA LYS A 188 10.64 -29.27 16.36
C LYS A 188 10.66 -29.00 14.86
N LEU A 189 10.34 -27.78 14.43
CA LEU A 189 10.44 -27.38 13.01
C LEU A 189 11.88 -27.41 12.52
N ILE A 190 12.82 -26.88 13.30
CA ILE A 190 14.26 -26.91 12.98
C ILE A 190 14.78 -28.34 12.93
N GLU A 191 14.41 -29.20 13.91
CA GLU A 191 14.80 -30.60 13.92
C GLU A 191 14.35 -31.32 12.64
N ILE A 192 13.10 -31.13 12.24
CA ILE A 192 12.53 -31.71 11.01
C ILE A 192 13.24 -31.18 9.78
N ALA A 193 13.46 -29.87 9.70
CA ALA A 193 14.10 -29.23 8.56
C ALA A 193 15.57 -29.67 8.37
N ARG A 194 16.29 -29.94 9.44
CA ARG A 194 17.72 -30.35 9.42
C ARG A 194 17.93 -31.84 9.25
N GLY A 195 16.98 -32.67 9.68
CA GLY A 195 17.27 -34.08 9.91
C GLY A 195 16.18 -35.08 9.59
N LEU A 196 15.20 -34.78 8.74
CA LEU A 196 14.21 -35.79 8.37
C LEU A 196 14.84 -36.85 7.44
N GLN A 197 15.55 -37.84 8.02
CA GLN A 197 15.86 -39.08 7.30
C GLN A 197 14.58 -39.90 7.26
N VAL A 198 13.88 -39.84 6.11
CA VAL A 198 12.71 -40.69 5.90
C VAL A 198 13.20 -42.10 5.53
N ASN A 199 13.34 -42.98 6.50
CA ASN A 199 13.38 -44.40 6.24
C ASN A 199 11.95 -44.88 5.99
N GLU A 200 11.56 -44.92 4.71
CA GLU A 200 10.28 -45.52 4.32
C GLU A 200 10.31 -47.02 4.36
N ALA A 201 9.60 -47.58 5.32
CA ALA A 201 8.87 -48.82 5.10
C ALA A 201 7.47 -48.45 4.61
N SER A 202 7.31 -48.19 3.31
CA SER A 202 5.97 -47.92 2.74
C SER A 202 5.22 -49.23 2.66
N THR A 203 4.37 -49.49 3.64
CA THR A 203 3.31 -50.49 3.50
C THR A 203 2.10 -49.83 2.93
N LEU A 204 1.79 -50.15 1.66
CA LEU A 204 0.56 -49.79 0.99
C LEU A 204 -0.60 -50.42 1.76
N ARG A 205 -1.32 -49.65 2.57
CA ARG A 205 -2.57 -50.08 3.18
C ARG A 205 -3.69 -49.26 2.58
N GLU A 206 -4.47 -49.92 1.73
CA GLU A 206 -5.78 -49.55 1.20
C GLU A 206 -5.87 -48.33 0.27
N ALA A 207 -6.09 -48.61 -1.01
CA ALA A 207 -6.73 -47.68 -1.93
C ALA A 207 -8.23 -47.77 -1.72
N ARG A 208 -8.86 -46.71 -1.19
CA ARG A 208 -10.33 -46.56 -1.23
C ARG A 208 -10.71 -45.78 -2.47
N ASN A 209 -11.42 -46.41 -3.37
CA ASN A 209 -12.11 -45.73 -4.46
C ASN A 209 -13.31 -45.00 -3.85
N LEU A 210 -13.25 -43.66 -3.86
CA LEU A 210 -14.41 -42.83 -3.59
C LEU A 210 -15.36 -42.88 -4.79
N SER A 211 -16.67 -42.84 -4.56
CA SER A 211 -17.72 -42.83 -5.58
C SER A 211 -17.67 -41.66 -6.58
N SER A 212 -16.71 -40.75 -6.42
CA SER A 212 -16.42 -39.63 -7.31
C SER A 212 -15.36 -39.90 -8.38
N GLY A 213 -14.77 -41.11 -8.42
CA GLY A 213 -13.72 -41.44 -9.39
C GLY A 213 -12.32 -40.92 -9.02
N GLU A 214 -12.14 -40.28 -7.87
CA GLU A 214 -10.84 -39.88 -7.34
C GLU A 214 -10.33 -40.96 -6.37
N ALA A 215 -9.10 -41.42 -6.62
CA ALA A 215 -8.44 -42.37 -5.71
C ALA A 215 -7.77 -41.58 -4.58
N GLU A 216 -8.32 -41.60 -3.39
CA GLU A 216 -7.63 -41.13 -2.19
C GLU A 216 -6.61 -42.20 -1.76
N VAL A 217 -5.36 -41.98 -2.09
CA VAL A 217 -4.26 -42.83 -1.63
C VAL A 217 -3.81 -42.31 -0.26
N VAL A 218 -4.36 -42.90 0.80
CA VAL A 218 -3.89 -42.63 2.18
C VAL A 218 -2.58 -43.37 2.40
N PHE A 219 -1.47 -42.69 2.23
CA PHE A 219 -0.16 -43.17 2.66
C PHE A 219 -0.08 -43.02 4.19
N GLN A 220 -0.19 -44.08 4.91
CA GLN A 220 0.19 -44.13 6.29
C GLN A 220 1.72 -44.36 6.35
N SER A 221 2.52 -43.34 6.10
CA SER A 221 3.95 -43.38 6.28
C SER A 221 4.22 -43.37 7.80
N GLU A 222 4.67 -44.45 8.37
CA GLU A 222 5.25 -44.45 9.71
C GLU A 222 6.63 -43.80 9.58
N HIS A 223 6.74 -42.56 10.01
CA HIS A 223 8.04 -41.89 10.09
C HIS A 223 8.73 -42.32 11.36
N LEU A 224 9.92 -42.83 11.22
CA LEU A 224 10.78 -43.19 12.35
C LEU A 224 11.85 -42.12 12.51
N ASP A 225 12.17 -41.75 13.74
CA ASP A 225 13.35 -40.95 14.04
C ASP A 225 14.64 -41.75 13.80
N ALA A 226 15.80 -41.08 13.94
CA ALA A 226 17.11 -41.74 13.82
C ALA A 226 17.30 -42.90 14.81
N ASN A 227 16.47 -43.01 15.84
CA ASN A 227 16.50 -44.04 16.86
C ASN A 227 15.44 -45.14 16.66
N GLY A 228 14.66 -45.07 15.54
CA GLY A 228 13.61 -46.03 15.24
C GLY A 228 12.29 -45.82 15.99
N ASN A 229 12.09 -44.66 16.66
CA ASN A 229 10.84 -44.34 17.32
C ASN A 229 9.85 -43.67 16.32
N LYS A 230 8.55 -43.89 16.54
CA LYS A 230 7.51 -43.30 15.71
C LYS A 230 7.52 -41.78 15.83
N LEU A 231 7.87 -41.10 14.74
CA LEU A 231 7.91 -39.63 14.64
C LEU A 231 6.54 -39.13 14.22
N VAL A 232 5.85 -38.39 15.08
CA VAL A 232 4.63 -37.67 14.73
C VAL A 232 5.04 -36.35 14.11
N LEU A 233 4.84 -36.24 12.78
CA LEU A 233 5.09 -34.98 12.09
C LEU A 233 3.96 -34.00 12.39
N PRO A 234 4.30 -32.76 12.78
CA PRO A 234 3.30 -31.71 12.90
C PRO A 234 2.73 -31.36 11.53
N ASN A 235 1.48 -30.98 11.49
CA ASN A 235 0.82 -30.54 10.27
C ASN A 235 0.61 -29.02 10.20
N ALA A 236 0.97 -28.30 11.25
CA ALA A 236 0.86 -26.85 11.33
C ALA A 236 1.86 -26.26 12.33
N PHE A 237 2.08 -24.97 12.21
CA PHE A 237 2.80 -24.14 13.19
C PHE A 237 2.19 -22.75 13.21
N MET A 238 2.53 -21.97 14.23
CA MET A 238 2.05 -20.59 14.38
C MET A 238 3.22 -19.63 14.19
N ILE A 239 2.98 -18.56 13.46
CA ILE A 239 3.86 -17.40 13.43
C ILE A 239 3.14 -16.19 14.07
N CYS A 240 3.92 -15.27 14.63
CA CYS A 240 3.42 -14.05 15.23
C CYS A 240 4.28 -12.89 14.73
N ILE A 241 3.77 -12.15 13.74
CA ILE A 241 4.52 -11.14 13.01
C ILE A 241 3.71 -9.87 12.83
N PRO A 242 4.36 -8.69 12.71
CA PRO A 242 3.66 -7.48 12.34
C PRO A 242 3.36 -7.50 10.83
N VAL A 243 2.18 -7.04 10.43
CA VAL A 243 1.84 -6.86 9.00
C VAL A 243 2.55 -5.65 8.43
N PHE A 244 2.51 -4.52 9.15
CA PHE A 244 3.13 -3.28 8.73
C PHE A 244 4.42 -3.02 9.49
N ALA A 245 5.40 -2.42 8.82
CA ALA A 245 6.65 -2.02 9.44
C ALA A 245 6.40 -1.02 10.58
N ARG A 246 7.06 -1.25 11.70
CA ARG A 246 6.93 -0.44 12.92
C ARG A 246 5.56 -0.53 13.60
N ALA A 247 4.73 -1.50 13.25
CA ALA A 247 3.53 -1.77 14.01
C ALA A 247 3.89 -2.24 15.43
N THR A 248 3.09 -1.84 16.40
CA THR A 248 3.23 -2.30 17.80
C THR A 248 2.43 -3.57 18.06
N VAL A 249 1.53 -3.91 17.15
CA VAL A 249 0.70 -5.10 17.20
C VAL A 249 1.31 -6.18 16.33
N PHE A 250 1.37 -7.39 16.88
CA PHE A 250 1.83 -8.59 16.19
C PHE A 250 0.65 -9.55 16.02
N ASP A 251 0.43 -9.92 14.78
CA ASP A 251 -0.69 -10.78 14.40
C ASP A 251 -0.27 -12.25 14.34
N GLN A 252 -1.14 -13.11 14.87
CA GLN A 252 -0.94 -14.56 14.79
C GLN A 252 -1.47 -15.09 13.46
N ILE A 253 -0.64 -15.89 12.79
CA ILE A 253 -1.00 -16.56 11.54
C ILE A 253 -0.72 -18.06 11.70
N LEU A 254 -1.72 -18.88 11.39
CA LEU A 254 -1.57 -20.32 11.32
C LEU A 254 -0.95 -20.67 9.95
N ALA A 255 0.12 -21.44 9.96
CA ALA A 255 0.77 -21.97 8.78
C ALA A 255 0.60 -23.49 8.74
N ARG A 256 0.07 -24.02 7.65
CA ARG A 256 0.01 -25.47 7.41
C ARG A 256 1.37 -25.94 6.93
N PHE A 257 1.98 -26.86 7.63
CA PHE A 257 3.24 -27.46 7.23
C PHE A 257 2.98 -28.60 6.24
N ARG A 258 3.68 -28.60 5.14
CA ARG A 258 3.55 -29.59 4.07
C ARG A 258 4.89 -30.06 3.56
N TYR A 259 4.92 -31.28 3.08
CA TYR A 259 6.10 -31.87 2.45
C TYR A 259 5.70 -32.83 1.33
N ARG A 260 6.59 -33.05 0.42
CA ARG A 260 6.46 -34.03 -0.66
C ARG A 260 7.81 -34.72 -0.90
N LYS A 261 7.76 -36.05 -1.05
CA LYS A 261 8.92 -36.82 -1.48
C LYS A 261 8.86 -37.03 -2.99
N ASN A 262 9.93 -36.67 -3.66
CA ASN A 262 10.13 -36.89 -5.09
C ASN A 262 11.42 -37.71 -5.27
N GLY A 263 11.30 -39.04 -5.44
CA GLY A 263 12.46 -39.92 -5.52
C GLY A 263 13.28 -39.88 -4.24
N GLY A 264 14.54 -39.49 -4.33
CA GLY A 264 15.47 -39.39 -3.20
C GLY A 264 15.48 -38.05 -2.48
N SER A 265 14.68 -37.06 -2.91
CA SER A 265 14.65 -35.72 -2.32
C SER A 265 13.30 -35.40 -1.68
N ILE A 266 13.33 -34.58 -0.61
CA ILE A 266 12.14 -34.08 0.07
C ILE A 266 12.07 -32.57 -0.16
N SER A 267 10.89 -32.10 -0.53
CA SER A 267 10.57 -30.67 -0.60
C SER A 267 9.58 -30.32 0.48
N PHE A 268 9.80 -29.19 1.14
CA PHE A 268 8.94 -28.63 2.16
C PHE A 268 8.34 -27.33 1.71
N TRP A 269 7.12 -27.03 2.17
CA TRP A 269 6.51 -25.71 2.05
C TRP A 269 5.50 -25.52 3.16
N PHE A 270 4.99 -24.32 3.25
CA PHE A 270 3.88 -23.99 4.13
C PHE A 270 2.81 -23.19 3.36
N ASP A 271 1.59 -23.31 3.82
CA ASP A 271 0.46 -22.50 3.35
C ASP A 271 -0.05 -21.67 4.53
N LEU A 272 0.08 -20.34 4.42
CA LEU A 272 -0.51 -19.43 5.40
C LEU A 272 -2.03 -19.51 5.33
N TRP A 273 -2.66 -19.65 6.48
CA TRP A 273 -4.11 -19.75 6.55
C TRP A 273 -4.71 -18.35 6.65
N ARG A 274 -5.49 -17.97 5.63
CA ARG A 274 -6.21 -16.70 5.53
C ARG A 274 -5.35 -15.47 5.85
N PRO A 275 -4.20 -15.27 5.19
CA PRO A 275 -3.38 -14.08 5.38
C PRO A 275 -4.12 -12.79 4.97
N ASP A 276 -5.12 -12.90 4.08
CA ASP A 276 -6.04 -11.84 3.70
C ASP A 276 -6.77 -11.25 4.90
N LEU A 277 -7.34 -12.09 5.77
CA LEU A 277 -8.06 -11.63 6.97
C LEU A 277 -7.13 -10.97 8.00
N VAL A 278 -5.90 -11.46 8.10
CA VAL A 278 -4.92 -10.88 9.02
C VAL A 278 -4.51 -9.49 8.54
N PHE A 279 -4.29 -9.33 7.24
CA PHE A 279 -4.03 -8.04 6.64
C PHE A 279 -5.19 -7.06 6.84
N GLU A 280 -6.43 -7.49 6.56
CA GLU A 280 -7.64 -6.69 6.74
C GLU A 280 -7.80 -6.22 8.20
N HIS A 281 -7.54 -7.13 9.15
CA HIS A 281 -7.58 -6.81 10.58
C HIS A 281 -6.56 -5.72 10.94
N ALA A 282 -5.29 -5.91 10.58
CA ALA A 282 -4.22 -4.93 10.86
C ALA A 282 -4.49 -3.57 10.19
N PHE A 283 -5.02 -3.57 8.97
CA PHE A 283 -5.38 -2.35 8.27
C PHE A 283 -6.56 -1.63 8.93
N THR A 284 -7.58 -2.38 9.34
CA THR A 284 -8.75 -1.84 10.04
C THR A 284 -8.36 -1.22 11.38
N GLU A 285 -7.51 -1.88 12.17
CA GLU A 285 -7.00 -1.32 13.43
C GLU A 285 -6.28 0.01 13.22
N ALA A 286 -5.42 0.09 12.20
CA ALA A 286 -4.73 1.33 11.87
C ALA A 286 -5.71 2.44 11.41
N CYS A 287 -6.73 2.11 10.65
CA CYS A 287 -7.79 3.05 10.26
C CYS A 287 -8.60 3.55 11.46
N GLU A 288 -8.96 2.67 12.39
CA GLU A 288 -9.66 3.04 13.63
C GLU A 288 -8.79 3.92 14.53
N GLN A 289 -7.49 3.65 14.60
CA GLN A 289 -6.54 4.54 15.30
C GLN A 289 -6.57 5.94 14.69
N VAL A 290 -6.45 6.07 13.36
CA VAL A 290 -6.50 7.36 12.67
C VAL A 290 -7.81 8.08 12.93
N LYS A 291 -8.94 7.38 12.78
CA LYS A 291 -10.27 7.94 13.04
C LYS A 291 -10.43 8.44 14.48
N LYS A 292 -9.96 7.67 15.46
CA LYS A 292 -9.98 8.03 16.87
C LYS A 292 -9.11 9.24 17.17
N GLU A 293 -7.87 9.26 16.68
CA GLU A 293 -6.91 10.31 17.02
C GLU A 293 -7.11 11.59 16.22
N THR A 294 -7.66 11.51 15.01
CA THR A 294 -7.97 12.70 14.21
C THR A 294 -9.39 13.20 14.38
N SER A 295 -10.32 12.36 14.83
CA SER A 295 -11.76 12.65 14.88
C SER A 295 -12.36 13.03 13.52
N LEU A 296 -11.73 12.64 12.42
CA LEU A 296 -12.21 12.90 11.07
C LEU A 296 -13.03 11.72 10.53
N PRO A 297 -13.97 11.98 9.59
CA PRO A 297 -14.60 10.92 8.83
C PRO A 297 -13.54 10.17 8.00
N LEU A 298 -13.63 8.85 7.98
CA LEU A 298 -12.77 7.98 7.21
C LEU A 298 -13.62 7.17 6.24
N PHE A 299 -13.31 7.28 4.96
CA PHE A 299 -13.98 6.58 3.87
C PHE A 299 -13.05 5.53 3.27
N VAL A 300 -13.57 4.33 3.01
CA VAL A 300 -12.82 3.29 2.32
C VAL A 300 -13.00 3.48 0.82
N GLY A 301 -11.90 3.76 0.12
CA GLY A 301 -11.88 4.05 -1.32
C GLY A 301 -10.82 5.09 -1.68
N ASN A 302 -10.83 5.50 -2.95
CA ASN A 302 -9.98 6.59 -3.43
C ASN A 302 -10.76 7.90 -3.36
N PRO A 303 -10.09 9.02 -2.97
CA PRO A 303 -10.70 10.33 -3.08
C PRO A 303 -10.86 10.73 -4.54
N GLU A 304 -11.70 11.71 -4.79
CA GLU A 304 -11.80 12.42 -6.06
C GLU A 304 -10.44 13.05 -6.42
N SER A 305 -10.19 13.19 -7.72
CA SER A 305 -8.92 13.70 -8.28
C SER A 305 -8.93 15.23 -8.43
#